data_05f3afd333f3dafb339dfdd48fc2d438
#
_entry.id   05f3afd333f3dafb339dfdd48fc2d438
#
_cell.length_a   1.000
_cell.length_b   1.000
_cell.length_c   1.000
_cell.angle_alpha   90.00
_cell.angle_beta   90.00
_cell.angle_gamma   90.00
#
_symmetry.space_group_name_H-M   'P 1'
#
loop_
_entity.id
_entity.type
_entity.pdbx_description
1 polymer ?
#
loop_
_entity_poly.entity_id
_entity_poly.type
_entity_poly.pdbx_seq_one_letter_code
_entity_poly.pdbx_strand_id
1 'polypeptide(L)'
;MLTNRFARLARAALMACALGGAILASGCGKPAPSFESLDITGNTQFGTDFSLPDASGKTHTLEDYKGKVVVLFFGYTHCPDVCPTTMAELAQALQQLGPTDASRVQVLFVTVDPDRDTSTVMSQYVPAFNPTFVGLRPADQAQLTKVTKDFRVYYAKVPGKTPDSYTMDHTAASYVFDPDGKLRLFARDGQGAEPWVHDIKLLLG
;
A
#
# COMPACT_ATOMS: atom_id res chain seq x y z
N MET A 1 -59.17 -16.74 -49.00
CA MET A 1 -58.41 -15.61 -48.45
C MET A 1 -58.05 -15.74 -46.95
N LEU A 2 -58.34 -16.85 -46.27
CA LEU A 2 -58.01 -17.05 -44.82
C LEU A 2 -56.65 -17.71 -44.56
N THR A 3 -56.08 -18.47 -45.48
CA THR A 3 -54.85 -19.26 -45.27
C THR A 3 -53.57 -18.41 -45.16
N ASN A 4 -53.55 -17.17 -45.69
CA ASN A 4 -52.37 -16.32 -45.71
C ASN A 4 -52.18 -15.51 -44.41
N ARG A 5 -53.22 -15.38 -43.58
CA ARG A 5 -53.14 -14.64 -42.29
C ARG A 5 -52.51 -15.48 -41.18
N PHE A 6 -52.77 -16.82 -41.17
CA PHE A 6 -52.20 -17.71 -40.18
C PHE A 6 -50.71 -17.92 -40.38
N ALA A 7 -50.24 -17.97 -41.65
CA ALA A 7 -48.81 -18.12 -41.94
C ALA A 7 -47.97 -16.89 -41.57
N ARG A 8 -48.55 -15.68 -41.60
CA ARG A 8 -47.89 -14.44 -41.21
C ARG A 8 -47.80 -14.27 -39.68
N LEU A 9 -48.82 -14.74 -38.97
CA LEU A 9 -48.83 -14.71 -37.49
C LEU A 9 -47.87 -15.74 -36.90
N ALA A 10 -47.76 -16.93 -37.50
CA ALA A 10 -46.78 -17.94 -37.07
C ALA A 10 -45.32 -17.54 -37.29
N ARG A 11 -45.03 -16.79 -38.37
CA ARG A 11 -43.67 -16.29 -38.65
C ARG A 11 -43.31 -15.11 -37.72
N ALA A 12 -44.24 -14.27 -37.33
CA ALA A 12 -44.00 -13.17 -36.38
C ALA A 12 -43.76 -13.68 -34.94
N ALA A 13 -44.44 -14.77 -34.52
CA ALA A 13 -44.23 -15.40 -33.23
C ALA A 13 -42.87 -16.09 -33.12
N LEU A 14 -42.39 -16.72 -34.22
CA LEU A 14 -41.07 -17.35 -34.25
C LEU A 14 -39.91 -16.36 -34.24
N MET A 15 -40.06 -15.16 -34.84
CA MET A 15 -39.04 -14.11 -34.78
C MET A 15 -38.98 -13.44 -33.43
N ALA A 16 -40.09 -13.28 -32.71
CA ALA A 16 -40.13 -12.70 -31.37
C ALA A 16 -39.46 -13.60 -30.33
N CYS A 17 -39.50 -14.94 -30.45
CA CYS A 17 -38.77 -15.88 -29.58
C CYS A 17 -37.27 -15.90 -29.84
N ALA A 18 -36.83 -15.62 -31.07
CA ALA A 18 -35.39 -15.60 -31.40
C ALA A 18 -34.66 -14.32 -30.86
N LEU A 19 -35.32 -13.21 -30.66
CA LEU A 19 -34.76 -12.00 -30.07
C LEU A 19 -34.78 -12.01 -28.53
N GLY A 20 -35.62 -12.79 -27.90
CA GLY A 20 -35.72 -12.91 -26.43
C GLY A 20 -34.67 -13.78 -25.77
N GLY A 21 -33.99 -14.65 -26.53
CA GLY A 21 -33.06 -15.63 -26.02
C GLY A 21 -31.60 -15.15 -25.84
N ALA A 22 -31.27 -13.93 -26.33
CA ALA A 22 -29.89 -13.45 -26.36
C ALA A 22 -29.48 -12.60 -25.14
N ILE A 23 -30.38 -12.35 -24.17
CA ILE A 23 -30.13 -11.41 -23.05
C ILE A 23 -29.74 -12.11 -21.73
N LEU A 24 -29.75 -13.45 -21.66
CA LEU A 24 -29.46 -14.18 -20.41
C LEU A 24 -28.02 -14.75 -20.29
N ALA A 25 -27.10 -14.38 -21.18
CA ALA A 25 -25.70 -14.72 -21.05
C ALA A 25 -24.88 -13.61 -20.37
N SER A 26 -25.50 -12.80 -19.48
CA SER A 26 -24.78 -11.81 -18.66
C SER A 26 -24.12 -12.51 -17.49
N GLY A 27 -22.92 -13.03 -17.74
CA GLY A 27 -21.79 -12.98 -16.89
C GLY A 27 -21.95 -13.29 -15.39
N CYS A 28 -21.89 -14.57 -15.00
CA CYS A 28 -21.23 -14.92 -13.75
C CYS A 28 -19.69 -14.76 -13.91
N GLY A 29 -19.21 -13.54 -14.13
CA GLY A 29 -17.83 -13.21 -13.91
C GLY A 29 -17.56 -13.35 -12.41
N LYS A 30 -16.51 -14.09 -12.00
CA LYS A 30 -16.02 -14.01 -10.63
C LYS A 30 -15.82 -12.52 -10.30
N PRO A 31 -16.29 -12.05 -9.13
CA PRO A 31 -16.00 -10.68 -8.72
C PRO A 31 -14.49 -10.45 -8.83
N ALA A 32 -14.08 -9.30 -9.34
CA ALA A 32 -12.68 -8.93 -9.37
C ALA A 32 -12.12 -9.03 -7.95
N PRO A 33 -10.91 -9.59 -7.76
CA PRO A 33 -10.31 -9.68 -6.45
C PRO A 33 -10.24 -8.28 -5.82
N SER A 34 -10.68 -8.17 -4.58
CA SER A 34 -10.66 -6.92 -3.82
C SER A 34 -9.48 -6.93 -2.87
N PHE A 35 -8.87 -5.77 -2.64
CA PHE A 35 -7.84 -5.60 -1.61
C PHE A 35 -8.44 -5.72 -0.20
N GLU A 36 -7.63 -6.22 0.73
CA GLU A 36 -7.93 -6.22 2.17
C GLU A 36 -7.70 -4.83 2.78
N SER A 37 -6.70 -4.11 2.27
CA SER A 37 -6.43 -2.72 2.61
C SER A 37 -7.37 -1.76 1.87
N LEU A 38 -7.46 -0.52 2.35
CA LEU A 38 -8.27 0.52 1.71
C LEU A 38 -7.69 0.88 0.33
N ASP A 39 -8.42 0.61 -0.73
CA ASP A 39 -8.08 1.05 -2.08
C ASP A 39 -8.27 2.56 -2.22
N ILE A 40 -7.18 3.28 -2.46
CA ILE A 40 -7.14 4.73 -2.68
C ILE A 40 -6.65 5.07 -4.08
N THR A 41 -6.76 4.14 -5.02
CA THR A 41 -6.36 4.34 -6.41
C THR A 41 -7.02 5.58 -7.01
N GLY A 42 -6.20 6.45 -7.60
CA GLY A 42 -6.67 7.70 -8.20
C GLY A 42 -6.93 8.83 -7.20
N ASN A 43 -6.67 8.63 -5.90
CA ASN A 43 -6.76 9.70 -4.92
C ASN A 43 -5.62 10.69 -5.10
N THR A 44 -5.96 11.94 -5.40
CA THR A 44 -4.99 13.02 -5.63
C THR A 44 -4.63 13.82 -4.38
N GLN A 45 -5.14 13.42 -3.22
CA GLN A 45 -4.93 14.14 -1.96
C GLN A 45 -3.67 13.73 -1.23
N PHE A 46 -3.08 12.58 -1.58
CA PHE A 46 -1.83 12.06 -1.01
C PHE A 46 -0.66 12.30 -1.94
N GLY A 47 0.54 12.34 -1.38
CA GLY A 47 1.79 12.43 -2.12
C GLY A 47 1.98 11.23 -3.06
N THR A 48 2.52 11.50 -4.23
CA THR A 48 2.80 10.50 -5.26
C THR A 48 4.29 10.24 -5.42
N ASP A 49 5.13 10.96 -4.66
CA ASP A 49 6.58 10.83 -4.69
C ASP A 49 7.19 11.34 -3.39
N PHE A 50 8.42 10.95 -3.13
CA PHE A 50 9.26 11.42 -2.03
C PHE A 50 10.71 11.53 -2.50
N SER A 51 11.53 12.28 -1.73
CA SER A 51 12.98 12.36 -1.94
C SER A 51 13.63 12.49 -0.56
N LEU A 52 14.13 11.37 -0.04
CA LEU A 52 14.61 11.26 1.35
C LEU A 52 15.96 10.52 1.41
N PRO A 53 16.91 10.94 2.23
CA PRO A 53 18.16 10.21 2.42
C PRO A 53 17.99 9.02 3.35
N ASP A 54 18.77 7.97 3.10
CA ASP A 54 18.98 6.88 4.02
C ASP A 54 20.07 7.20 5.07
N ALA A 55 20.38 6.23 5.91
CA ALA A 55 21.40 6.35 6.95
C ALA A 55 22.83 6.60 6.39
N SER A 56 23.11 6.27 5.15
CA SER A 56 24.37 6.54 4.46
C SER A 56 24.44 7.92 3.82
N GLY A 57 23.31 8.61 3.73
CA GLY A 57 23.13 9.89 3.02
C GLY A 57 22.74 9.73 1.55
N LYS A 58 22.55 8.50 1.06
CA LYS A 58 22.04 8.27 -0.30
C LYS A 58 20.57 8.67 -0.35
N THR A 59 20.23 9.54 -1.29
CA THR A 59 18.84 9.93 -1.54
C THR A 59 18.10 8.82 -2.27
N HIS A 60 16.87 8.55 -1.84
CA HIS A 60 15.93 7.62 -2.42
C HIS A 60 14.67 8.36 -2.88
N THR A 61 14.17 7.97 -4.03
CA THR A 61 12.92 8.43 -4.63
C THR A 61 12.06 7.23 -4.99
N LEU A 62 10.80 7.43 -5.33
CA LEU A 62 9.95 6.34 -5.80
C LEU A 62 10.45 5.75 -7.14
N GLU A 63 11.06 6.58 -7.99
CA GLU A 63 11.65 6.17 -9.28
C GLU A 63 12.73 5.09 -9.13
N ASP A 64 13.51 5.12 -8.03
CA ASP A 64 14.55 4.11 -7.74
C ASP A 64 13.98 2.70 -7.55
N TYR A 65 12.69 2.59 -7.35
CA TYR A 65 11.98 1.34 -7.06
C TYR A 65 10.99 0.92 -8.13
N LYS A 66 11.05 1.50 -9.32
CA LYS A 66 10.20 1.05 -10.44
C LYS A 66 10.32 -0.44 -10.70
N GLY A 67 9.19 -1.07 -10.99
CA GLY A 67 9.06 -2.52 -11.14
C GLY A 67 8.86 -3.27 -9.83
N LYS A 68 8.82 -2.56 -8.69
CA LYS A 68 8.53 -3.15 -7.38
C LYS A 68 7.25 -2.58 -6.77
N VAL A 69 6.59 -3.39 -5.97
CA VAL A 69 5.62 -2.88 -4.98
C VAL A 69 6.41 -2.19 -3.88
N VAL A 70 6.07 -0.93 -3.58
CA VAL A 70 6.73 -0.15 -2.52
C VAL A 70 5.77 0.04 -1.36
N VAL A 71 6.18 -0.36 -0.16
CA VAL A 71 5.48 -0.08 1.09
C VAL A 71 6.21 1.03 1.82
N LEU A 72 5.58 2.19 1.94
CA LEU A 72 6.11 3.37 2.63
C LEU A 72 5.44 3.49 4.00
N PHE A 73 6.17 3.22 5.06
CA PHE A 73 5.71 3.22 6.45
C PHE A 73 6.32 4.37 7.23
N PHE A 74 5.49 5.16 7.94
CA PHE A 74 5.94 6.24 8.80
C PHE A 74 5.92 5.79 10.26
N GLY A 75 7.03 5.95 10.97
CA GLY A 75 7.17 5.48 12.34
C GLY A 75 8.37 6.09 13.05
N TYR A 76 8.76 5.52 14.18
CA TYR A 76 9.97 5.89 14.92
C TYR A 76 10.53 4.70 15.70
N THR A 77 11.85 4.69 15.93
CA THR A 77 12.53 3.50 16.48
C THR A 77 12.20 3.24 17.96
N HIS A 78 11.79 4.27 18.68
CA HIS A 78 11.40 4.18 20.11
C HIS A 78 9.92 3.89 20.32
N CYS A 79 9.18 3.51 19.27
CA CYS A 79 7.79 3.09 19.37
C CYS A 79 7.71 1.76 20.16
N PRO A 80 6.90 1.71 21.23
CA PRO A 80 6.87 0.52 22.09
C PRO A 80 6.06 -0.65 21.52
N ASP A 81 5.25 -0.45 20.48
CA ASP A 81 4.26 -1.45 20.06
C ASP A 81 4.04 -1.48 18.53
N VAL A 82 3.36 -0.50 17.95
CA VAL A 82 2.85 -0.55 16.58
C VAL A 82 3.96 -0.67 15.55
N CYS A 83 5.05 0.12 15.65
CA CYS A 83 6.11 0.11 14.65
C CYS A 83 6.86 -1.22 14.57
N PRO A 84 7.37 -1.82 15.68
CA PRO A 84 8.03 -3.10 15.59
C PRO A 84 7.07 -4.22 15.15
N THR A 85 5.79 -4.17 15.54
CA THR A 85 4.78 -5.14 15.11
C THR A 85 4.60 -5.07 13.59
N THR A 86 4.35 -3.90 13.03
CA THR A 86 4.16 -3.72 11.57
C THR A 86 5.40 -4.14 10.78
N MET A 87 6.61 -3.78 11.25
CA MET A 87 7.85 -4.19 10.59
C MET A 87 8.05 -5.71 10.61
N ALA A 88 7.68 -6.38 11.71
CA ALA A 88 7.74 -7.84 11.82
C ALA A 88 6.70 -8.52 10.90
N GLU A 89 5.48 -7.99 10.82
CA GLU A 89 4.42 -8.47 9.91
C GLU A 89 4.86 -8.35 8.45
N LEU A 90 5.45 -7.24 8.04
CA LEU A 90 5.99 -7.04 6.70
C LEU A 90 7.14 -8.03 6.40
N ALA A 91 8.05 -8.25 7.36
CA ALA A 91 9.11 -9.24 7.21
C ALA A 91 8.55 -10.67 7.05
N GLN A 92 7.54 -11.02 7.83
CA GLN A 92 6.82 -12.30 7.72
C GLN A 92 6.08 -12.42 6.38
N ALA A 93 5.45 -11.35 5.92
CA ALA A 93 4.77 -11.33 4.61
C ALA A 93 5.76 -11.60 3.47
N LEU A 94 6.95 -10.98 3.50
CA LEU A 94 7.99 -11.24 2.50
C LEU A 94 8.48 -12.70 2.52
N GLN A 95 8.56 -13.32 3.70
CA GLN A 95 8.88 -14.75 3.81
C GLN A 95 7.80 -15.62 3.18
N GLN A 96 6.51 -15.32 3.42
CA GLN A 96 5.37 -16.06 2.87
C GLN A 96 5.22 -15.87 1.34
N LEU A 97 5.59 -14.72 0.81
CA LEU A 97 5.64 -14.45 -0.64
C LEU A 97 6.66 -15.33 -1.37
N GLY A 98 7.69 -15.77 -0.67
CA GLY A 98 8.81 -16.51 -1.25
C GLY A 98 9.79 -15.61 -2.02
N PRO A 99 10.97 -16.13 -2.39
CA PRO A 99 12.09 -15.30 -2.85
C PRO A 99 11.81 -14.53 -4.15
N THR A 100 11.01 -15.10 -5.05
CA THR A 100 10.68 -14.46 -6.34
C THR A 100 9.86 -13.19 -6.14
N ASP A 101 8.72 -13.29 -5.46
CA ASP A 101 7.83 -12.15 -5.26
C ASP A 101 8.41 -11.17 -4.23
N ALA A 102 9.04 -11.66 -3.16
CA ALA A 102 9.70 -10.81 -2.18
C ALA A 102 10.78 -9.91 -2.79
N SER A 103 11.50 -10.38 -3.82
CA SER A 103 12.50 -9.56 -4.54
C SER A 103 11.89 -8.37 -5.29
N ARG A 104 10.60 -8.44 -5.57
CA ARG A 104 9.79 -7.41 -6.24
C ARG A 104 9.07 -6.48 -5.26
N VAL A 105 9.38 -6.55 -3.97
CA VAL A 105 8.83 -5.68 -2.93
C VAL A 105 9.95 -4.87 -2.29
N GLN A 106 9.68 -3.62 -1.98
CA GLN A 106 10.56 -2.76 -1.19
C GLN A 106 9.79 -2.16 -0.02
N VAL A 107 10.28 -2.37 1.19
CA VAL A 107 9.77 -1.70 2.40
C VAL A 107 10.69 -0.53 2.74
N LEU A 108 10.10 0.63 2.94
CA LEU A 108 10.74 1.89 3.29
C LEU A 108 10.17 2.39 4.62
N PHE A 109 11.00 2.48 5.63
CA PHE A 109 10.66 3.04 6.92
C PHE A 109 11.08 4.51 6.98
N VAL A 110 10.14 5.44 7.09
CA VAL A 110 10.40 6.89 7.23
C VAL A 110 10.25 7.31 8.67
N THR A 111 11.31 7.81 9.28
CA THR A 111 11.21 8.29 10.66
C THR A 111 10.46 9.61 10.76
N VAL A 112 9.57 9.70 11.76
CA VAL A 112 8.91 10.95 12.18
C VAL A 112 9.59 11.57 13.41
N ASP A 113 10.68 10.97 13.91
CA ASP A 113 11.46 11.44 15.06
C ASP A 113 12.97 11.49 14.77
N PRO A 114 13.41 12.29 13.79
CA PRO A 114 14.81 12.35 13.39
C PRO A 114 15.76 12.84 14.51
N ASP A 115 15.24 13.43 15.59
CA ASP A 115 16.04 13.84 16.72
C ASP A 115 16.66 12.65 17.46
N ARG A 116 15.88 11.58 17.70
CA ARG A 116 16.35 10.34 18.34
C ARG A 116 16.79 9.28 17.34
N ASP A 117 16.15 9.22 16.19
CA ASP A 117 16.40 8.24 15.14
C ASP A 117 17.59 8.70 14.27
N THR A 118 18.79 8.70 14.88
CA THR A 118 20.01 9.03 14.16
C THR A 118 20.31 8.03 13.04
N SER A 119 21.22 8.40 12.12
CA SER A 119 21.66 7.48 11.05
C SER A 119 22.20 6.14 11.62
N THR A 120 22.92 6.18 12.74
CA THR A 120 23.41 4.97 13.41
C THR A 120 22.25 4.11 13.92
N VAL A 121 21.28 4.70 14.59
CA VAL A 121 20.11 3.98 15.12
C VAL A 121 19.31 3.37 13.97
N MET A 122 19.02 4.14 12.92
CA MET A 122 18.26 3.69 11.76
C MET A 122 18.95 2.53 11.02
N SER A 123 20.28 2.61 10.86
CA SER A 123 21.06 1.56 10.18
C SER A 123 21.11 0.23 10.94
N GLN A 124 20.83 0.24 12.25
CA GLN A 124 20.76 -0.96 13.07
C GLN A 124 19.32 -1.48 13.20
N TYR A 125 18.36 -0.58 13.43
CA TYR A 125 16.97 -0.93 13.71
C TYR A 125 16.25 -1.52 12.49
N VAL A 126 16.28 -0.83 11.36
CA VAL A 126 15.46 -1.22 10.20
C VAL A 126 15.89 -2.54 9.58
N PRO A 127 17.20 -2.79 9.32
CA PRO A 127 17.65 -4.08 8.76
C PRO A 127 17.52 -5.27 9.73
N ALA A 128 17.32 -5.03 11.02
CA ALA A 128 17.11 -6.10 12.00
C ALA A 128 15.81 -6.89 11.75
N PHE A 129 14.80 -6.27 11.13
CA PHE A 129 13.57 -6.96 10.73
C PHE A 129 13.73 -7.72 9.42
N ASN A 130 14.36 -7.09 8.43
CA ASN A 130 14.72 -7.71 7.17
C ASN A 130 15.87 -6.90 6.51
N PRO A 131 16.95 -7.54 6.05
CA PRO A 131 18.11 -6.84 5.49
C PRO A 131 17.83 -6.05 4.21
N THR A 132 16.68 -6.29 3.54
CA THR A 132 16.27 -5.53 2.35
C THR A 132 15.50 -4.27 2.67
N PHE A 133 15.07 -4.07 3.92
CA PHE A 133 14.34 -2.88 4.34
C PHE A 133 15.27 -1.67 4.40
N VAL A 134 14.77 -0.51 4.00
CA VAL A 134 15.53 0.73 3.97
C VAL A 134 14.92 1.75 4.92
N GLY A 135 15.76 2.28 5.82
CA GLY A 135 15.37 3.38 6.72
C GLY A 135 15.67 4.73 6.08
N LEU A 136 14.66 5.56 5.96
CA LEU A 136 14.75 6.92 5.42
C LEU A 136 14.62 7.93 6.56
N ARG A 137 15.59 8.84 6.64
CA ARG A 137 15.66 9.87 7.67
C ARG A 137 15.65 11.26 7.04
N PRO A 138 14.56 12.04 7.18
CA PRO A 138 14.56 13.42 6.74
C PRO A 138 15.79 14.18 7.27
N ALA A 139 16.46 14.94 6.41
CA ALA A 139 17.73 15.63 6.75
C ALA A 139 17.50 16.77 7.74
N ASP A 140 16.33 17.39 7.68
CA ASP A 140 15.93 18.51 8.54
C ASP A 140 14.40 18.56 8.76
N GLN A 141 13.97 19.48 9.61
CA GLN A 141 12.56 19.69 9.93
C GLN A 141 11.74 20.13 8.72
N ALA A 142 12.32 20.84 7.76
CA ALA A 142 11.60 21.28 6.57
C ALA A 142 11.26 20.09 5.65
N GLN A 143 12.21 19.16 5.48
CA GLN A 143 11.99 17.92 4.72
C GLN A 143 11.00 16.98 5.42
N LEU A 144 11.08 16.83 6.76
CA LEU A 144 10.10 16.10 7.54
C LEU A 144 8.70 16.69 7.37
N THR A 145 8.56 18.00 7.56
CA THR A 145 7.28 18.70 7.41
C THR A 145 6.72 18.55 6.00
N LYS A 146 7.57 18.63 4.98
CA LYS A 146 7.15 18.44 3.59
C LYS A 146 6.58 17.04 3.36
N VAL A 147 7.35 15.98 3.67
CA VAL A 147 6.92 14.61 3.39
C VAL A 147 5.68 14.22 4.20
N THR A 148 5.61 14.59 5.47
CA THR A 148 4.43 14.30 6.30
C THR A 148 3.19 15.05 5.82
N LYS A 149 3.33 16.30 5.36
CA LYS A 149 2.23 17.06 4.75
C LYS A 149 1.77 16.44 3.44
N ASP A 150 2.69 16.05 2.56
CA ASP A 150 2.37 15.44 1.27
C ASP A 150 1.60 14.14 1.45
N PHE A 151 2.00 13.31 2.41
CA PHE A 151 1.31 12.06 2.73
C PHE A 151 0.21 12.19 3.78
N ARG A 152 -0.11 13.40 4.26
CA ARG A 152 -1.10 13.66 5.31
C ARG A 152 -0.87 12.86 6.58
N VAL A 153 0.39 12.64 6.92
CA VAL A 153 0.80 11.97 8.14
C VAL A 153 0.76 12.98 9.28
N TYR A 154 -0.09 12.74 10.25
CA TYR A 154 -0.04 13.43 11.53
C TYR A 154 1.13 12.90 12.35
N TYR A 155 1.83 13.74 13.06
CA TYR A 155 2.78 13.35 14.09
C TYR A 155 2.90 14.46 15.16
N ALA A 156 3.09 14.04 16.41
CA ALA A 156 3.27 14.96 17.54
C ALA A 156 4.06 14.30 18.67
N LYS A 157 4.91 15.08 19.34
CA LYS A 157 5.57 14.66 20.58
C LYS A 157 4.57 14.66 21.74
N VAL A 158 4.47 13.54 22.44
CA VAL A 158 3.68 13.38 23.66
C VAL A 158 4.64 13.30 24.85
N PRO A 159 4.69 14.29 25.74
CA PRO A 159 5.58 14.28 26.88
C PRO A 159 5.38 13.05 27.78
N GLY A 160 6.47 12.44 28.20
CA GLY A 160 6.47 11.34 29.14
C GLY A 160 6.53 11.79 30.61
N LYS A 161 6.89 10.85 31.49
CA LYS A 161 6.94 11.12 32.93
C LYS A 161 8.16 11.94 33.37
N THR A 162 9.20 12.01 32.57
CA THR A 162 10.42 12.79 32.83
C THR A 162 10.62 13.82 31.71
N PRO A 163 11.36 14.94 31.96
CA PRO A 163 11.54 15.97 30.95
C PRO A 163 12.12 15.50 29.63
N ASP A 164 12.97 14.47 29.67
CA ASP A 164 13.66 13.94 28.48
C ASP A 164 12.95 12.74 27.87
N SER A 165 11.80 12.29 28.46
CA SER A 165 11.02 11.16 27.94
C SER A 165 9.83 11.67 27.14
N TYR A 166 9.62 11.09 25.95
CA TYR A 166 8.42 11.32 25.14
C TYR A 166 8.13 10.15 24.23
N THR A 167 6.90 10.03 23.80
CA THR A 167 6.47 9.18 22.70
C THR A 167 6.05 10.06 21.51
N MET A 168 5.88 9.43 20.33
CA MET A 168 5.30 10.12 19.18
C MET A 168 3.93 9.55 18.90
N ASP A 169 2.92 10.40 18.90
CA ASP A 169 1.66 10.06 18.23
C ASP A 169 1.85 10.29 16.74
N HIS A 170 1.47 9.30 15.91
CA HIS A 170 1.52 9.44 14.47
C HIS A 170 0.41 8.64 13.79
N THR A 171 0.14 8.96 12.53
CA THR A 171 -0.76 8.17 11.70
C THR A 171 -0.25 6.74 11.59
N ALA A 172 -1.06 5.78 12.07
CA ALA A 172 -0.74 4.36 12.08
C ALA A 172 -1.20 3.68 10.78
N ALA A 173 -0.53 3.99 9.68
CA ALA A 173 -0.81 3.41 8.38
C ALA A 173 0.38 3.51 7.42
N SER A 174 0.37 2.60 6.45
CA SER A 174 1.36 2.51 5.38
C SER A 174 0.73 2.84 4.03
N TYR A 175 1.52 3.44 3.15
CA TYR A 175 1.15 3.74 1.76
C TYR A 175 1.77 2.72 0.83
N VAL A 176 0.97 2.11 -0.06
CA VAL A 176 1.44 1.07 -0.95
C VAL A 176 1.34 1.53 -2.40
N PHE A 177 2.47 1.48 -3.09
CA PHE A 177 2.58 1.80 -4.51
C PHE A 177 2.72 0.52 -5.32
N ASP A 178 2.13 0.50 -6.51
CA ASP A 178 2.29 -0.60 -7.47
C ASP A 178 3.64 -0.52 -8.22
N PRO A 179 3.99 -1.53 -9.03
CA PRO A 179 5.24 -1.52 -9.81
C PRO A 179 5.39 -0.37 -10.81
N ASP A 180 4.30 0.28 -11.19
CA ASP A 180 4.32 1.49 -12.04
C ASP A 180 4.58 2.77 -11.22
N GLY A 181 4.71 2.67 -9.89
CA GLY A 181 4.86 3.80 -8.99
C GLY A 181 3.56 4.58 -8.72
N LYS A 182 2.40 3.96 -8.92
CA LYS A 182 1.10 4.58 -8.62
C LYS A 182 0.68 4.23 -7.21
N LEU A 183 0.24 5.22 -6.44
CA LEU A 183 -0.31 5.00 -5.11
C LEU A 183 -1.64 4.24 -5.23
N ARG A 184 -1.71 3.10 -4.55
CA ARG A 184 -2.83 2.18 -4.63
C ARG A 184 -3.56 1.99 -3.31
N LEU A 185 -2.83 1.72 -2.23
CA LEU A 185 -3.46 1.31 -0.98
C LEU A 185 -3.01 2.18 0.20
N PHE A 186 -3.94 2.33 1.13
CA PHE A 186 -3.72 2.81 2.49
C PHE A 186 -3.97 1.63 3.44
N ALA A 187 -2.89 1.02 3.91
CA ALA A 187 -2.92 -0.17 4.73
C ALA A 187 -2.78 0.20 6.21
N ARG A 188 -3.62 -0.36 7.06
CA ARG A 188 -3.52 -0.15 8.51
C ARG A 188 -2.32 -0.90 9.07
N ASP A 189 -1.65 -0.28 10.03
CA ASP A 189 -0.59 -0.95 10.77
C ASP A 189 -1.20 -2.00 11.73
N GLY A 190 -0.45 -3.10 11.97
CA GLY A 190 -0.90 -4.17 12.85
C GLY A 190 -2.05 -5.01 12.30
N GLN A 191 -2.18 -5.11 10.97
CA GLN A 191 -3.24 -5.93 10.34
C GLN A 191 -2.88 -7.41 10.19
N GLY A 192 -1.64 -7.81 10.54
CA GLY A 192 -1.12 -9.15 10.34
C GLY A 192 -0.44 -9.34 8.98
N ALA A 193 0.31 -10.44 8.83
CA ALA A 193 1.06 -10.70 7.60
C ALA A 193 0.17 -11.11 6.41
N GLU A 194 -0.95 -11.79 6.65
CA GLU A 194 -1.80 -12.34 5.58
C GLU A 194 -2.43 -11.29 4.66
N PRO A 195 -3.02 -10.19 5.17
CA PRO A 195 -3.49 -9.09 4.33
C PRO A 195 -2.38 -8.48 3.46
N TRP A 196 -1.15 -8.35 4.00
CA TRP A 196 0.00 -7.90 3.23
C TRP A 196 0.33 -8.84 2.07
N VAL A 197 0.37 -10.15 2.32
CA VAL A 197 0.62 -11.16 1.28
C VAL A 197 -0.43 -11.11 0.19
N HIS A 198 -1.71 -11.05 0.59
CA HIS A 198 -2.84 -10.97 -0.33
C HIS A 198 -2.74 -9.75 -1.25
N ASP A 199 -2.61 -8.57 -0.67
CA ASP A 199 -2.63 -7.31 -1.40
C ASP A 199 -1.40 -7.13 -2.30
N ILE A 200 -0.21 -7.52 -1.80
CA ILE A 200 1.03 -7.47 -2.59
C ILE A 200 0.93 -8.40 -3.81
N LYS A 201 0.39 -9.61 -3.67
CA LYS A 201 0.19 -10.53 -4.80
C LYS A 201 -0.73 -9.94 -5.86
N LEU A 202 -1.82 -9.27 -5.46
CA LEU A 202 -2.72 -8.59 -6.38
C LEU A 202 -2.05 -7.43 -7.12
N LEU A 203 -1.14 -6.71 -6.45
CA LEU A 203 -0.39 -5.61 -7.07
C LEU A 203 0.73 -6.11 -8.00
N LEU A 204 1.28 -7.28 -7.74
CA LEU A 204 2.33 -7.89 -8.56
C LEU A 204 1.79 -8.54 -9.85
N GLY A 205 0.51 -8.93 -9.89
CA GLY A 205 -0.19 -9.54 -11.04
C GLY A 205 -0.02 -11.04 -11.12
#